data_1623d6f084c8e38a950db7d76ec28f37
#
_entry.id   1623d6f084c8e38a950db7d76ec28f37
#
_cell.length_a   1.000
_cell.length_b   1.000
_cell.length_c   1.000
_cell.angle_alpha   90.00
_cell.angle_beta   90.00
_cell.angle_gamma   90.00
#
_symmetry.space_group_name_H-M   'P 1'
#
loop_
_entity.id
_entity.type
_entity.pdbx_description
1 polymer ?
#
loop_
_entity_poly.entity_id
_entity_poly.type
_entity_poly.pdbx_seq_one_letter_code
_entity_poly.pdbx_strand_id
1 'polypeptide(L)'
;MAKPQGEKLIVDNRRARHDYHLTDKVEAGLALAGTEVKALRDGKATLQQAYAEVRDGEAWLVGLHIPEYGQGNRANHDPDRPRKLLLHRREIDRLYAQVREKGFTLVPTRLYFKDGRVKAEIAVGRGKELHDKRRAIADRDAKRQMERELRARR
;
A
#
# COMPACT_ATOMS: atom_id res chain seq x y z
N MET A 1 31.02 -3.02 -3.87
CA MET A 1 30.35 -1.80 -4.29
C MET A 1 28.91 -1.83 -3.86
N ALA A 2 28.51 -0.88 -3.08
CA ALA A 2 27.12 -0.83 -2.65
C ALA A 2 26.23 -0.51 -3.85
N LYS A 3 25.32 -1.41 -4.17
CA LYS A 3 24.26 -1.06 -5.09
C LYS A 3 23.46 0.08 -4.49
N PRO A 4 23.01 1.05 -5.30
CA PRO A 4 22.00 1.92 -4.78
C PRO A 4 20.90 1.02 -4.24
N GLN A 5 20.59 1.19 -2.98
CA GLN A 5 19.56 0.41 -2.31
C GLN A 5 18.21 0.90 -2.82
N GLY A 6 18.01 0.70 -4.12
CA GLY A 6 16.81 1.15 -4.79
C GLY A 6 15.61 0.36 -4.35
N GLU A 7 14.53 1.05 -4.17
CA GLU A 7 13.23 0.44 -4.05
C GLU A 7 12.74 0.06 -5.44
N LYS A 8 12.20 -1.14 -5.57
CA LYS A 8 11.54 -1.57 -6.80
C LYS A 8 10.06 -1.70 -6.53
N LEU A 9 9.26 -0.83 -7.12
CA LEU A 9 7.81 -0.85 -6.97
C LEU A 9 7.24 -2.17 -7.52
N ILE A 10 6.38 -2.79 -6.72
CA ILE A 10 5.60 -3.98 -7.12
C ILE A 10 4.22 -3.55 -7.58
N VAL A 11 3.48 -2.88 -6.69
CA VAL A 11 2.14 -2.38 -6.99
C VAL A 11 1.88 -1.11 -6.19
N ASP A 12 1.18 -0.17 -6.82
CA ASP A 12 0.79 1.10 -6.23
C ASP A 12 -0.72 1.12 -6.04
N ASN A 13 -1.19 1.68 -4.92
CA ASN A 13 -2.60 1.77 -4.62
C ASN A 13 -3.12 3.18 -4.90
N ARG A 14 -3.40 3.48 -6.16
CA ARG A 14 -3.90 4.79 -6.58
C ARG A 14 -5.26 5.09 -5.98
N ARG A 15 -6.10 4.08 -5.83
CA ARG A 15 -7.44 4.24 -5.27
C ARG A 15 -7.39 4.76 -3.83
N ALA A 16 -6.41 4.32 -3.06
CA ALA A 16 -6.23 4.81 -1.70
C ALA A 16 -5.99 6.32 -1.65
N ARG A 17 -5.17 6.83 -2.56
CA ARG A 17 -4.90 8.27 -2.64
C ARG A 17 -6.12 9.08 -3.07
N HIS A 18 -6.98 8.48 -3.88
CA HIS A 18 -8.23 9.11 -4.30
C HIS A 18 -9.26 9.12 -3.18
N ASP A 19 -9.39 8.02 -2.45
CA ASP A 19 -10.49 7.81 -1.50
C ASP A 19 -10.19 8.30 -0.09
N TYR A 20 -8.91 8.48 0.25
CA TYR A 20 -8.49 8.81 1.63
C TYR A 20 -7.54 9.99 1.68
N HIS A 21 -7.66 10.75 2.77
CA HIS A 21 -6.59 11.65 3.21
C HIS A 21 -5.57 10.80 3.96
N LEU A 22 -4.37 10.67 3.43
CA LEU A 22 -3.33 9.78 3.95
C LEU A 22 -2.31 10.55 4.77
N THR A 23 -2.03 10.04 5.98
CA THR A 23 -1.04 10.62 6.90
C THR A 23 -0.26 9.49 7.57
N ASP A 24 0.80 9.85 8.31
CA ASP A 24 1.57 8.92 9.15
C ASP A 24 1.98 7.62 8.46
N LYS A 25 2.75 7.75 7.39
CA LYS A 25 3.24 6.60 6.64
C LYS A 25 4.33 5.86 7.41
N VAL A 26 4.20 4.54 7.46
CA VAL A 26 5.24 3.66 8.03
C VAL A 26 5.58 2.56 7.04
N GLU A 27 6.83 2.11 7.09
CA GLU A 27 7.28 0.96 6.31
C GLU A 27 7.18 -0.30 7.15
N ALA A 28 6.48 -1.30 6.65
CA ALA A 28 6.33 -2.58 7.32
C ALA A 28 6.92 -3.69 6.47
N GLY A 29 7.53 -4.68 7.11
CA GLY A 29 7.85 -5.94 6.46
C GLY A 29 6.61 -6.80 6.32
N LEU A 30 6.68 -7.84 5.49
CA LEU A 30 5.60 -8.80 5.30
C LEU A 30 6.13 -10.22 5.50
N ALA A 31 5.42 -10.99 6.30
CA ALA A 31 5.70 -12.41 6.43
C ALA A 31 5.06 -13.16 5.25
N LEU A 32 5.89 -13.60 4.32
CA LEU A 32 5.44 -14.19 3.06
C LEU A 32 6.04 -15.57 2.84
N ALA A 33 5.30 -16.43 2.14
CA ALA A 33 5.80 -17.69 1.64
C ALA A 33 6.66 -17.45 0.38
N GLY A 34 7.52 -18.41 0.03
CA GLY A 34 8.38 -18.31 -1.15
C GLY A 34 7.61 -18.11 -2.44
N THR A 35 6.47 -18.79 -2.61
CA THR A 35 5.63 -18.64 -3.81
C THR A 35 5.01 -17.25 -3.91
N GLU A 36 4.70 -16.64 -2.78
CA GLU A 36 4.21 -15.26 -2.76
C GLU A 36 5.28 -14.28 -3.22
N VAL A 37 6.50 -14.43 -2.72
CA VAL A 37 7.63 -13.58 -3.13
C VAL A 37 7.89 -13.72 -4.65
N LYS A 38 7.83 -14.95 -5.16
CA LYS A 38 8.03 -15.20 -6.60
C LYS A 38 6.95 -14.56 -7.45
N ALA A 39 5.69 -14.64 -7.04
CA ALA A 39 4.59 -13.97 -7.74
C ALA A 39 4.77 -12.44 -7.71
N LEU A 40 5.22 -11.89 -6.59
CA LEU A 40 5.48 -10.46 -6.46
C LEU A 40 6.65 -9.99 -7.33
N ARG A 41 7.66 -10.83 -7.57
CA ARG A 41 8.74 -10.50 -8.52
C ARG A 41 8.21 -10.32 -9.93
N ASP A 42 7.15 -11.02 -10.28
CA ASP A 42 6.45 -10.84 -11.55
C ASP A 42 5.50 -9.64 -11.54
N GLY A 43 5.46 -8.88 -10.46
CA GLY A 43 4.61 -7.71 -10.32
C GLY A 43 3.12 -8.01 -10.15
N LYS A 44 2.78 -9.23 -9.79
CA LYS A 44 1.38 -9.67 -9.70
C LYS A 44 0.86 -9.52 -8.28
N ALA A 45 0.08 -8.49 -8.05
CA ALA A 45 -0.62 -8.29 -6.79
C ALA A 45 -1.70 -7.23 -6.96
N THR A 46 -2.74 -7.30 -6.15
CA THR A 46 -3.83 -6.32 -6.14
C THR A 46 -4.04 -5.78 -4.74
N LEU A 47 -3.95 -4.47 -4.58
CA LEU A 47 -4.08 -3.77 -3.30
C LEU A 47 -5.41 -3.02 -3.13
N GLN A 48 -6.21 -2.89 -4.16
CA GLN A 48 -7.33 -1.93 -4.19
C GLN A 48 -8.30 -2.04 -3.02
N GLN A 49 -8.53 -3.24 -2.53
CA GLN A 49 -9.45 -3.46 -1.42
C GLN A 49 -8.72 -3.87 -0.13
N ALA A 50 -7.41 -3.74 -0.13
CA ALA A 50 -6.61 -4.13 1.02
C ALA A 50 -6.67 -3.06 2.11
N TYR A 51 -6.59 -3.50 3.34
CA TYR A 51 -6.47 -2.65 4.51
C TYR A 51 -5.62 -3.35 5.56
N ALA A 52 -5.11 -2.59 6.51
CA ALA A 52 -4.40 -3.17 7.64
C ALA A 52 -5.25 -3.08 8.90
N GLU A 53 -5.09 -4.05 9.79
CA GLU A 53 -5.77 -4.04 11.08
C GLU A 53 -4.81 -4.51 12.17
N VAL A 54 -5.07 -4.08 13.39
CA VAL A 54 -4.37 -4.56 14.58
C VAL A 54 -5.31 -5.51 15.30
N ARG A 55 -4.87 -6.76 15.47
CA ARG A 55 -5.63 -7.80 16.15
C ARG A 55 -4.73 -8.49 17.15
N ASP A 56 -5.15 -8.54 18.40
CA ASP A 56 -4.40 -9.16 19.49
C ASP A 56 -2.95 -8.67 19.58
N GLY A 57 -2.75 -7.36 19.38
CA GLY A 57 -1.44 -6.74 19.46
C GLY A 57 -0.54 -6.99 18.26
N GLU A 58 -1.05 -7.60 17.20
CA GLU A 58 -0.32 -7.83 15.96
C GLU A 58 -0.98 -7.10 14.79
N ALA A 59 -0.18 -6.66 13.84
CA ALA A 59 -0.67 -5.98 12.65
C ALA A 59 -0.78 -6.96 11.49
N TRP A 60 -1.88 -6.87 10.76
CA TRP A 60 -2.20 -7.75 9.63
C TRP A 60 -2.61 -6.95 8.40
N LEU A 61 -2.15 -7.39 7.24
CA LEU A 61 -2.60 -6.88 5.96
C LEU A 61 -3.66 -7.83 5.40
N VAL A 62 -4.87 -7.32 5.24
CA VAL A 62 -6.04 -8.08 4.82
C VAL A 62 -6.51 -7.57 3.46
N GLY A 63 -6.97 -8.47 2.61
CA GLY A 63 -7.48 -8.11 1.29
C GLY A 63 -6.42 -7.93 0.22
N LEU A 64 -5.17 -8.21 0.51
CA LEU A 64 -4.12 -8.28 -0.51
C LEU A 64 -4.26 -9.59 -1.27
N HIS A 65 -4.43 -9.48 -2.58
CA HIS A 65 -4.50 -10.63 -3.46
C HIS A 65 -3.16 -10.84 -4.16
N ILE A 66 -2.54 -12.00 -3.93
CA ILE A 66 -1.31 -12.42 -4.60
C ILE A 66 -1.64 -13.72 -5.34
N PRO A 67 -1.73 -13.71 -6.68
CA PRO A 67 -2.07 -14.91 -7.44
C PRO A 67 -1.11 -16.06 -7.16
N GLU A 68 -1.57 -17.28 -7.34
CA GLU A 68 -0.71 -18.43 -7.25
C GLU A 68 0.44 -18.31 -8.24
N TYR A 69 1.63 -18.77 -7.82
CA TYR A 69 2.77 -18.84 -8.70
C TYR A 69 2.61 -20.09 -9.60
N GLY A 70 2.55 -19.90 -10.91
CA GLY A 70 2.22 -20.96 -11.86
C GLY A 70 3.11 -22.20 -11.79
N GLN A 71 4.35 -22.04 -11.30
CA GLN A 71 5.31 -23.13 -11.16
C GLN A 71 5.42 -23.66 -9.73
N GLY A 72 4.55 -23.22 -8.82
CA GLY A 72 4.59 -23.58 -7.42
C GLY A 72 3.93 -24.91 -7.06
N ASN A 73 3.18 -25.51 -7.96
CA ASN A 73 2.50 -26.79 -7.76
C ASN A 73 1.68 -26.84 -6.46
N ARG A 74 1.80 -27.95 -5.71
CA ARG A 74 1.04 -28.15 -4.47
C ARG A 74 1.53 -27.30 -3.30
N ALA A 75 2.74 -26.75 -3.40
CA ALA A 75 3.32 -25.91 -2.34
C ALA A 75 2.88 -24.43 -2.46
N ASN A 76 1.89 -24.16 -3.31
CA ASN A 76 1.42 -22.80 -3.52
C ASN A 76 0.64 -22.25 -2.32
N HIS A 77 0.48 -20.94 -2.28
CA HIS A 77 -0.18 -20.23 -1.19
C HIS A 77 -1.65 -19.96 -1.52
N ASP A 78 -2.42 -19.64 -0.48
CA ASP A 78 -3.76 -19.08 -0.65
C ASP A 78 -3.62 -17.62 -1.10
N PRO A 79 -4.16 -17.26 -2.28
CA PRO A 79 -4.01 -15.90 -2.82
C PRO A 79 -4.54 -14.80 -1.91
N ASP A 80 -5.54 -15.07 -1.11
CA ASP A 80 -6.24 -14.05 -0.31
C ASP A 80 -6.01 -14.18 1.20
N ARG A 81 -5.03 -14.95 1.63
CA ARG A 81 -4.76 -15.11 3.05
C ARG A 81 -4.32 -13.79 3.69
N PRO A 82 -4.68 -13.52 4.94
CA PRO A 82 -4.11 -12.39 5.68
C PRO A 82 -2.61 -12.55 5.83
N ARG A 83 -1.85 -11.46 5.69
CA ARG A 83 -0.40 -11.46 5.83
C ARG A 83 0.00 -10.64 7.05
N LYS A 84 0.87 -11.21 7.86
CA LYS A 84 1.35 -10.51 9.05
C LYS A 84 2.30 -9.38 8.63
N LEU A 85 2.03 -8.19 9.14
CA LEU A 85 2.91 -7.05 9.00
C LEU A 85 3.96 -7.06 10.10
N LEU A 86 5.22 -6.88 9.71
CA LEU A 86 6.34 -6.89 10.63
C LEU A 86 6.68 -5.44 11.00
N LEU A 87 6.21 -5.03 12.16
CA LEU A 87 6.39 -3.70 12.72
C LEU A 87 6.92 -3.78 14.14
N HIS A 88 7.61 -2.74 14.57
CA HIS A 88 7.99 -2.60 15.96
C HIS A 88 6.75 -2.40 16.84
N ARG A 89 6.79 -2.88 18.07
CA ARG A 89 5.67 -2.74 19.00
C ARG A 89 5.19 -1.30 19.14
N ARG A 90 6.14 -0.38 19.20
CA ARG A 90 5.87 1.05 19.30
C ARG A 90 5.05 1.56 18.12
N GLU A 91 5.39 1.09 16.91
CA GLU A 91 4.67 1.47 15.69
C GLU A 91 3.25 0.90 15.68
N ILE A 92 3.08 -0.36 16.09
CA ILE A 92 1.77 -1.00 16.18
C ILE A 92 0.86 -0.24 17.16
N ASP A 93 1.39 0.09 18.33
CA ASP A 93 0.63 0.79 19.37
C ASP A 93 0.22 2.19 18.90
N ARG A 94 1.12 2.89 18.21
CA ARG A 94 0.83 4.22 17.65
C ARG A 94 -0.28 4.15 16.60
N LEU A 95 -0.18 3.22 15.68
CA LEU A 95 -1.18 3.05 14.62
C LEU A 95 -2.54 2.63 15.20
N TYR A 96 -2.54 1.74 16.18
CA TYR A 96 -3.75 1.30 16.85
C TYR A 96 -4.48 2.47 17.54
N ALA A 97 -3.72 3.31 18.23
CA ALA A 97 -4.28 4.49 18.88
C ALA A 97 -4.96 5.44 17.89
N GLN A 98 -4.35 5.61 16.71
CA GLN A 98 -4.90 6.49 15.67
C GLN A 98 -6.18 5.93 15.03
N VAL A 99 -6.26 4.64 14.78
CA VAL A 99 -7.45 4.05 14.13
C VAL A 99 -8.61 3.83 15.09
N ARG A 100 -8.41 3.98 16.39
CA ARG A 100 -9.51 3.96 17.35
C ARG A 100 -10.44 5.17 17.19
N GLU A 101 -9.96 6.24 16.60
CA GLU A 101 -10.79 7.39 16.30
C GLU A 101 -11.70 7.09 15.11
N LYS A 102 -12.94 7.57 15.20
CA LYS A 102 -13.95 7.31 14.17
C LYS A 102 -13.54 7.91 12.82
N GLY A 103 -13.67 7.11 11.77
CA GLY A 103 -13.38 7.55 10.41
C GLY A 103 -11.96 7.28 9.94
N PHE A 104 -11.10 6.72 10.80
CA PHE A 104 -9.72 6.38 10.42
C PHE A 104 -9.57 4.89 10.14
N THR A 105 -8.71 4.55 9.20
CA THR A 105 -8.34 3.19 8.87
C THR A 105 -6.88 3.13 8.46
N LEU A 106 -6.30 1.95 8.45
CA LEU A 106 -4.93 1.75 7.97
C LEU A 106 -4.99 1.25 6.54
N VAL A 107 -4.30 1.94 5.64
CA VAL A 107 -4.38 1.68 4.20
C VAL A 107 -2.99 1.41 3.65
N PRO A 108 -2.78 0.28 2.95
CA PRO A 108 -1.54 0.08 2.23
C PRO A 108 -1.52 0.96 0.98
N THR A 109 -0.49 1.76 0.83
CA THR A 109 -0.36 2.68 -0.30
C THR A 109 0.44 2.08 -1.44
N ARG A 110 1.41 1.21 -1.13
CA ARG A 110 2.21 0.52 -2.13
C ARG A 110 2.94 -0.67 -1.52
N LEU A 111 3.28 -1.62 -2.39
CA LEU A 111 4.22 -2.68 -2.09
C LEU A 111 5.47 -2.50 -2.95
N TYR A 112 6.63 -2.79 -2.39
CA TYR A 112 7.91 -2.63 -3.09
C TYR A 112 8.95 -3.57 -2.53
N PHE A 113 9.97 -3.86 -3.36
CA PHE A 113 11.18 -4.54 -2.89
C PHE A 113 12.17 -3.48 -2.39
N LYS A 114 12.74 -3.73 -1.24
CA LYS A 114 13.83 -2.92 -0.68
C LYS A 114 14.89 -3.87 -0.12
N ASP A 115 16.09 -3.79 -0.65
CA ASP A 115 17.19 -4.69 -0.27
C ASP A 115 16.80 -6.18 -0.40
N GLY A 116 16.06 -6.51 -1.46
CA GLY A 116 15.61 -7.86 -1.73
C GLY A 116 14.44 -8.36 -0.88
N ARG A 117 13.91 -7.52 -0.01
CA ARG A 117 12.77 -7.86 0.87
C ARG A 117 11.53 -7.10 0.47
N VAL A 118 10.39 -7.75 0.57
CA VAL A 118 9.10 -7.10 0.31
C VAL A 118 8.71 -6.22 1.49
N LYS A 119 8.40 -4.98 1.18
CA LYS A 119 7.91 -3.99 2.14
C LYS A 119 6.55 -3.46 1.71
N ALA A 120 5.75 -3.08 2.69
CA ALA A 120 4.49 -2.39 2.48
C ALA A 120 4.54 -1.02 3.14
N GLU A 121 4.14 0.00 2.41
CA GLU A 121 3.94 1.33 3.01
C GLU A 121 2.50 1.39 3.50
N ILE A 122 2.34 1.59 4.79
CA ILE A 122 1.03 1.68 5.45
C ILE A 122 0.82 3.12 5.91
N ALA A 123 -0.33 3.67 5.61
CA ALA A 123 -0.68 5.03 6.02
C ALA A 123 -1.97 5.02 6.83
N VAL A 124 -2.12 6.01 7.69
CA VAL A 124 -3.39 6.29 8.34
C VAL A 124 -4.26 7.05 7.35
N GLY A 125 -5.43 6.51 7.05
CA GLY A 125 -6.35 7.10 6.10
C GLY A 125 -7.64 7.54 6.74
N ARG A 126 -8.10 8.73 6.38
CA ARG A 126 -9.45 9.21 6.68
C ARG A 126 -10.21 9.31 5.37
N GLY A 127 -11.40 8.71 5.32
CA GLY A 127 -12.22 8.75 4.11
C GLY A 127 -12.51 10.16 3.66
N LYS A 128 -12.33 10.42 2.37
CA LYS A 128 -12.71 11.70 1.77
C LYS A 128 -14.20 11.76 1.57
N GLU A 129 -14.80 12.90 1.87
CA GLU A 129 -16.18 13.17 1.50
C GLU A 129 -16.26 13.47 0.00
N LEU A 130 -17.45 13.36 -0.56
CA LEU A 130 -17.65 13.52 -1.99
C LEU A 130 -17.14 14.86 -2.52
N HIS A 131 -17.35 15.94 -1.78
CA HIS A 131 -16.86 17.26 -2.18
C HIS A 131 -15.31 17.35 -2.21
N ASP A 132 -14.62 16.65 -1.29
CA ASP A 132 -13.17 16.60 -1.26
C ASP A 132 -12.63 15.89 -2.50
N LYS A 133 -13.29 14.83 -2.94
CA LYS A 133 -12.92 14.10 -4.15
C LYS A 133 -13.10 14.96 -5.39
N ARG A 134 -14.19 15.68 -5.49
CA ARG A 134 -14.46 16.59 -6.58
C ARG A 134 -13.43 17.71 -6.65
N ARG A 135 -13.08 18.28 -5.51
CA ARG A 135 -12.07 19.33 -5.41
C ARG A 135 -10.69 18.82 -5.86
N ALA A 136 -10.30 17.64 -5.43
CA ALA A 136 -9.03 17.05 -5.84
C ALA A 136 -8.95 16.82 -7.35
N ILE A 137 -10.05 16.40 -7.98
CA ILE A 137 -10.13 16.24 -9.43
C ILE A 137 -10.02 17.59 -10.13
N ALA A 138 -10.76 18.60 -9.66
CA ALA A 138 -10.73 19.95 -10.22
C ALA A 138 -9.32 20.57 -10.12
N ASP A 139 -8.65 20.41 -9.02
CA ASP A 139 -7.28 20.91 -8.81
C ASP A 139 -6.30 20.25 -9.78
N ARG A 140 -6.42 18.96 -10.02
CA ARG A 140 -5.58 18.26 -10.99
C ARG A 140 -5.82 18.74 -12.41
N ASP A 141 -7.07 18.93 -12.77
CA ASP A 141 -7.45 19.41 -14.11
C ASP A 141 -6.95 20.83 -14.35
N ALA A 142 -7.11 21.71 -13.36
CA ALA A 142 -6.59 23.07 -13.44
C ALA A 142 -5.06 23.09 -13.61
N LYS A 143 -4.36 22.25 -12.87
CA LYS A 143 -2.89 22.13 -12.98
C LYS A 143 -2.48 21.65 -14.37
N ARG A 144 -3.15 20.65 -14.92
CA ARG A 144 -2.88 20.15 -16.27
C ARG A 144 -3.08 21.24 -17.32
N GLN A 145 -4.15 22.02 -17.18
CA GLN A 145 -4.44 23.10 -18.11
C GLN A 145 -3.37 24.19 -18.05
N MET A 146 -2.94 24.57 -16.86
CA MET A 146 -1.84 25.53 -16.70
C MET A 146 -0.55 25.03 -17.34
N GLU A 147 -0.23 23.77 -17.19
CA GLU A 147 0.95 23.17 -17.84
C GLU A 147 0.85 23.19 -19.35
N ARG A 148 -0.33 22.92 -19.91
CA ARG A 148 -0.58 23.00 -21.35
C ARG A 148 -0.39 24.43 -21.88
N GLU A 149 -0.92 25.41 -21.18
CA GLU A 149 -0.80 26.81 -21.55
C GLU A 149 0.66 27.27 -21.54
N LEU A 150 1.41 26.87 -20.51
CA LEU A 150 2.84 27.17 -20.44
C LEU A 150 3.63 26.54 -21.58
N ARG A 151 3.27 25.32 -21.98
CA ARG A 151 3.90 24.66 -23.14
C ARG A 151 3.57 25.35 -24.45
N ALA A 152 2.35 25.83 -24.60
CA ALA A 152 1.92 26.51 -25.81
C ALA A 152 2.60 27.87 -26.00
N ARG A 153 3.06 28.48 -24.92
CA ARG A 153 3.76 29.79 -24.96
C ARG A 153 5.25 29.69 -25.26
N ARG A 154 5.79 28.50 -25.38
CA ARG A 154 7.20 28.33 -25.74
C ARG A 154 7.43 28.38 -27.22
#